data_4771ca979657fd8c1726c08da97c7d16
#
_entry.id   4771ca979657fd8c1726c08da97c7d16
#
_cell.length_a   1.000
_cell.length_b   1.000
_cell.length_c   1.000
_cell.angle_alpha   90.00
_cell.angle_beta   90.00
_cell.angle_gamma   90.00
#
_symmetry.space_group_name_H-M   'P 1'
#
loop_
_entity.id
_entity.type
_entity.pdbx_description
1 polymer ?
#
loop_
_entity_poly.entity_id
_entity_poly.type
_entity_poly.pdbx_seq_one_letter_code
_entity_poly.pdbx_strand_id
1 'polypeptide(L)'
;PHLHGIGRRQRQMCIRARVQTGIKSIDVMVPIGRGQRELIIGDRQTGKTAIAVDAIIRQKDSGITCVYVAIGQKQSTVATVVRQLEEADALKNTIVVSASAAESASLQFIAPYSGCTMGEYFRDRGEDALIIYDDLSKHAVAYRQISLLLKRPPGREAFPGDIFYLHSRLLERAARVNPDYVERFTTVSYTHLRAHETVR
;
A
#
# COMPACT_ATOMS: atom_id res chain seq x y z
N PRO A 1 -19.97 -31.56 -1.04
CA PRO A 1 -21.17 -30.77 -0.75
C PRO A 1 -20.91 -29.43 -0.04
N HIS A 2 -19.66 -29.10 0.39
CA HIS A 2 -19.39 -27.90 1.21
C HIS A 2 -18.81 -26.70 0.46
N LEU A 3 -18.57 -26.79 -0.84
CA LEU A 3 -17.99 -25.70 -1.64
C LEU A 3 -18.95 -24.52 -1.94
N HIS A 4 -20.25 -24.71 -1.80
CA HIS A 4 -21.24 -23.65 -2.02
C HIS A 4 -21.38 -22.65 -0.84
N GLY A 5 -20.87 -22.98 0.34
CA GLY A 5 -20.93 -22.10 1.51
C GLY A 5 -19.95 -20.95 1.50
N ILE A 6 -18.79 -21.12 0.88
CA ILE A 6 -17.70 -20.11 0.86
C ILE A 6 -18.04 -18.96 -0.06
N GLY A 7 -18.63 -19.22 -1.24
CA GLY A 7 -18.99 -18.19 -2.20
C GLY A 7 -20.14 -17.26 -1.73
N ARG A 8 -21.03 -17.74 -0.86
CA ARG A 8 -22.10 -16.91 -0.29
C ARG A 8 -21.62 -16.02 0.85
N ARG A 9 -20.66 -16.45 1.65
CA ARG A 9 -20.09 -15.62 2.73
C ARG A 9 -19.28 -14.44 2.19
N GLN A 10 -18.58 -14.60 1.06
CA GLN A 10 -17.88 -13.50 0.41
C GLN A 10 -18.82 -12.44 -0.18
N ARG A 11 -20.02 -12.82 -0.64
CA ARG A 11 -21.01 -11.87 -1.17
C ARG A 11 -21.73 -11.05 -0.10
N GLN A 12 -21.67 -11.47 1.16
CA GLN A 12 -22.30 -10.79 2.30
C GLN A 12 -21.30 -10.10 3.23
N MET A 13 -20.15 -9.67 2.71
CA MET A 13 -19.29 -8.77 3.49
C MET A 13 -20.10 -7.51 3.80
N CYS A 14 -20.42 -7.33 5.08
CA CYS A 14 -21.12 -6.12 5.55
C CYS A 14 -20.36 -4.88 5.07
N ILE A 15 -21.10 -3.83 4.72
CA ILE A 15 -20.52 -2.53 4.32
C ILE A 15 -19.46 -2.05 5.34
N ARG A 16 -19.65 -2.33 6.62
CA ARG A 16 -18.70 -2.04 7.71
C ARG A 16 -17.37 -2.78 7.60
N ALA A 17 -17.32 -3.89 6.88
CA ALA A 17 -16.08 -4.67 6.66
C ALA A 17 -15.33 -4.25 5.39
N ARG A 18 -15.81 -3.24 4.67
CA ARG A 18 -15.20 -2.74 3.43
C ARG A 18 -14.52 -1.40 3.67
N VAL A 19 -13.48 -1.15 2.89
CA VAL A 19 -12.92 0.18 2.74
C VAL A 19 -13.79 0.93 1.75
N GLN A 20 -14.26 2.10 2.12
CA GLN A 20 -15.00 3.00 1.24
C GLN A 20 -14.00 3.94 0.58
N THR A 21 -13.70 3.70 -0.68
CA THR A 21 -12.74 4.54 -1.42
C THR A 21 -13.36 5.85 -1.90
N GLY A 22 -14.70 5.93 -1.96
CA GLY A 22 -15.42 7.04 -2.55
C GLY A 22 -15.48 6.99 -4.08
N ILE A 23 -14.80 6.04 -4.70
CA ILE A 23 -14.81 5.82 -6.14
C ILE A 23 -15.86 4.76 -6.46
N LYS A 24 -16.97 5.17 -7.05
CA LYS A 24 -18.14 4.29 -7.30
C LYS A 24 -17.80 3.00 -8.02
N SER A 25 -16.92 3.07 -9.03
CA SER A 25 -16.51 1.88 -9.79
C SER A 25 -15.76 0.87 -8.93
N ILE A 26 -14.94 1.31 -7.99
CA ILE A 26 -14.21 0.43 -7.07
C ILE A 26 -15.18 -0.10 -6.01
N ASP A 27 -15.91 0.78 -5.33
CA ASP A 27 -16.74 0.41 -4.20
C ASP A 27 -17.89 -0.56 -4.57
N VAL A 28 -18.37 -0.50 -5.83
CA VAL A 28 -19.48 -1.34 -6.33
C VAL A 28 -18.98 -2.58 -7.06
N MET A 29 -17.98 -2.44 -7.95
CA MET A 29 -17.56 -3.52 -8.84
C MET A 29 -16.41 -4.36 -8.27
N VAL A 30 -15.50 -3.73 -7.53
CA VAL A 30 -14.30 -4.36 -6.94
C VAL A 30 -14.18 -3.96 -5.47
N PRO A 31 -15.17 -4.29 -4.62
CA PRO A 31 -15.18 -3.83 -3.23
C PRO A 31 -13.98 -4.40 -2.46
N ILE A 32 -13.28 -3.53 -1.75
CA ILE A 32 -12.07 -3.85 -1.01
C ILE A 32 -12.44 -4.14 0.44
N GLY A 33 -12.06 -5.32 0.92
CA GLY A 33 -12.25 -5.71 2.32
C GLY A 33 -11.15 -5.16 3.23
N ARG A 34 -11.50 -4.83 4.46
CA ARG A 34 -10.48 -4.49 5.49
C ARG A 34 -9.58 -5.72 5.74
N GLY A 35 -8.28 -5.52 5.67
CA GLY A 35 -7.26 -6.57 5.71
C GLY A 35 -6.90 -7.14 4.34
N GLN A 36 -7.55 -6.69 3.27
CA GLN A 36 -7.22 -7.07 1.90
C GLN A 36 -6.03 -6.27 1.37
N ARG A 37 -5.35 -6.86 0.41
CA ARG A 37 -4.30 -6.22 -0.39
C ARG A 37 -4.88 -5.93 -1.76
N GLU A 38 -4.68 -4.73 -2.25
CA GLU A 38 -5.13 -4.32 -3.57
C GLU A 38 -3.96 -3.75 -4.38
N LEU A 39 -3.93 -4.06 -5.65
CA LEU A 39 -2.89 -3.65 -6.57
C LEU A 39 -3.46 -2.71 -7.62
N ILE A 40 -2.88 -1.50 -7.71
CA ILE A 40 -3.20 -0.55 -8.76
C ILE A 40 -2.08 -0.59 -9.80
N ILE A 41 -2.40 -1.13 -11.00
CA ILE A 41 -1.46 -1.25 -12.11
C ILE A 41 -1.84 -0.24 -13.20
N GLY A 42 -0.84 0.38 -13.80
CA GLY A 42 -1.02 1.26 -14.94
C GLY A 42 0.28 1.97 -15.32
N ASP A 43 0.32 2.54 -16.50
CA ASP A 43 1.44 3.31 -17.00
C ASP A 43 1.70 4.60 -16.22
N ARG A 44 2.75 5.32 -16.59
CA ARG A 44 3.04 6.65 -16.02
C ARG A 44 1.87 7.59 -16.28
N GLN A 45 1.53 8.42 -15.29
CA GLN A 45 0.50 9.47 -15.39
C GLN A 45 -0.93 8.97 -15.71
N THR A 46 -1.25 7.71 -15.42
CA THR A 46 -2.60 7.15 -15.60
C THR A 46 -3.53 7.40 -14.41
N GLY A 47 -3.15 8.25 -13.46
CA GLY A 47 -4.00 8.59 -12.33
C GLY A 47 -3.90 7.68 -11.10
N LYS A 48 -2.90 6.79 -11.05
CA LYS A 48 -2.72 5.86 -9.91
C LYS A 48 -2.64 6.58 -8.56
N THR A 49 -1.78 7.61 -8.47
CA THR A 49 -1.65 8.41 -7.26
C THR A 49 -2.95 9.15 -6.92
N ALA A 50 -3.71 9.60 -7.92
CA ALA A 50 -5.00 10.26 -7.69
C ALA A 50 -6.00 9.30 -7.00
N ILE A 51 -6.12 8.07 -7.48
CA ILE A 51 -6.96 7.03 -6.84
C ILE A 51 -6.54 6.82 -5.38
N ALA A 52 -5.25 6.76 -5.13
CA ALA A 52 -4.71 6.56 -3.79
C ALA A 52 -5.02 7.76 -2.86
N VAL A 53 -4.82 8.99 -3.36
CA VAL A 53 -5.11 10.23 -2.62
C VAL A 53 -6.61 10.36 -2.34
N ASP A 54 -7.47 10.11 -3.33
CA ASP A 54 -8.93 10.13 -3.16
C ASP A 54 -9.38 9.12 -2.11
N ALA A 55 -8.79 7.90 -2.11
CA ALA A 55 -9.07 6.90 -1.09
C ALA A 55 -8.67 7.37 0.32
N ILE A 56 -7.55 8.07 0.48
CA ILE A 56 -7.13 8.67 1.76
C ILE A 56 -8.12 9.75 2.19
N ILE A 57 -8.43 10.68 1.31
CA ILE A 57 -9.36 11.79 1.59
C ILE A 57 -10.71 11.26 2.08
N ARG A 58 -11.17 10.17 1.50
CA ARG A 58 -12.43 9.54 1.91
C ARG A 58 -12.38 8.92 3.31
N GLN A 59 -11.19 8.59 3.82
CA GLN A 59 -11.06 8.05 5.18
C GLN A 59 -11.10 9.11 6.29
N LYS A 60 -11.14 10.41 5.97
CA LYS A 60 -11.12 11.51 6.94
C LYS A 60 -12.03 11.29 8.15
N ASP A 61 -13.28 10.85 7.92
CA ASP A 61 -14.30 10.67 8.95
C ASP A 61 -14.58 9.18 9.26
N SER A 62 -13.77 8.26 8.76
CA SER A 62 -14.00 6.81 8.89
C SER A 62 -13.37 6.20 10.15
N GLY A 63 -12.50 6.94 10.85
CA GLY A 63 -11.71 6.44 11.97
C GLY A 63 -10.52 5.57 11.51
N ILE A 64 -10.21 5.51 10.21
CA ILE A 64 -9.08 4.76 9.66
C ILE A 64 -7.86 5.70 9.59
N THR A 65 -6.76 5.29 10.20
CA THR A 65 -5.48 6.01 10.05
C THR A 65 -4.83 5.64 8.73
N CYS A 66 -4.46 6.65 7.94
CA CYS A 66 -3.81 6.43 6.66
C CYS A 66 -2.28 6.59 6.78
N VAL A 67 -1.53 5.75 6.07
CA VAL A 67 -0.06 5.86 5.95
C VAL A 67 0.28 5.92 4.47
N TYR A 68 0.70 7.08 4.00
CA TYR A 68 1.15 7.26 2.62
C TYR A 68 2.67 7.16 2.56
N VAL A 69 3.18 6.15 1.86
CA VAL A 69 4.61 5.87 1.72
C VAL A 69 5.05 6.23 0.31
N ALA A 70 5.72 7.38 0.17
CA ALA A 70 6.32 7.83 -1.09
C ALA A 70 7.74 7.28 -1.23
N ILE A 71 7.95 6.41 -2.22
CA ILE A 71 9.22 5.73 -2.44
C ILE A 71 9.86 6.22 -3.74
N GLY A 72 11.04 6.84 -3.64
CA GLY A 72 11.78 7.35 -4.80
C GLY A 72 11.00 8.39 -5.63
N GLN A 73 10.03 9.07 -5.05
CA GLN A 73 9.28 10.14 -5.69
C GLN A 73 10.08 11.45 -5.68
N LYS A 74 9.76 12.36 -6.62
CA LYS A 74 10.29 13.72 -6.56
C LYS A 74 9.67 14.46 -5.37
N GLN A 75 10.46 15.27 -4.67
CA GLN A 75 9.96 16.06 -3.54
C GLN A 75 8.77 16.96 -3.92
N SER A 76 8.79 17.53 -5.13
CA SER A 76 7.68 18.34 -5.64
C SER A 76 6.37 17.54 -5.76
N THR A 77 6.45 16.28 -6.16
CA THR A 77 5.27 15.39 -6.25
C THR A 77 4.71 15.11 -4.86
N VAL A 78 5.59 14.79 -3.91
CA VAL A 78 5.19 14.54 -2.51
C VAL A 78 4.56 15.81 -1.91
N ALA A 79 5.18 16.98 -2.12
CA ALA A 79 4.65 18.25 -1.65
C ALA A 79 3.25 18.54 -2.24
N THR A 80 3.01 18.19 -3.51
CA THR A 80 1.68 18.33 -4.13
C THR A 80 0.65 17.43 -3.45
N VAL A 81 1.00 16.17 -3.18
CA VAL A 81 0.12 15.23 -2.46
C VAL A 81 -0.19 15.74 -1.05
N VAL A 82 0.84 16.17 -0.31
CA VAL A 82 0.65 16.69 1.06
C VAL A 82 -0.29 17.89 1.05
N ARG A 83 -0.12 18.83 0.10
CA ARG A 83 -1.01 19.99 -0.04
C ARG A 83 -2.44 19.58 -0.35
N GLN A 84 -2.65 18.62 -1.25
CA GLN A 84 -4.00 18.10 -1.55
C GLN A 84 -4.67 17.49 -0.31
N LEU A 85 -3.91 16.75 0.50
CA LEU A 85 -4.40 16.16 1.75
C LEU A 85 -4.71 17.24 2.80
N GLU A 86 -3.91 18.30 2.85
CA GLU A 86 -4.12 19.46 3.72
C GLU A 86 -5.37 20.25 3.33
N GLU A 87 -5.52 20.59 2.05
CA GLU A 87 -6.70 21.27 1.49
C GLU A 87 -7.99 20.50 1.74
N ALA A 88 -7.93 19.15 1.74
CA ALA A 88 -9.05 18.27 2.05
C ALA A 88 -9.25 18.04 3.56
N ASP A 89 -8.39 18.62 4.44
CA ASP A 89 -8.37 18.38 5.88
C ASP A 89 -8.21 16.90 6.27
N ALA A 90 -7.58 16.11 5.39
CA ALA A 90 -7.32 14.69 5.60
C ALA A 90 -5.94 14.40 6.23
N LEU A 91 -5.08 15.42 6.33
CA LEU A 91 -3.73 15.29 6.86
C LEU A 91 -3.71 14.93 8.36
N LYS A 92 -4.77 15.26 9.10
CA LYS A 92 -4.90 14.93 10.52
C LYS A 92 -4.90 13.43 10.81
N ASN A 93 -5.43 12.64 9.86
CA ASN A 93 -5.52 11.17 9.96
C ASN A 93 -4.50 10.47 9.05
N THR A 94 -3.51 11.22 8.52
CA THR A 94 -2.57 10.69 7.54
C THR A 94 -1.13 10.90 7.99
N ILE A 95 -0.37 9.81 8.02
CA ILE A 95 1.08 9.81 8.22
C ILE A 95 1.74 9.74 6.85
N VAL A 96 2.65 10.67 6.56
CA VAL A 96 3.41 10.68 5.31
C VAL A 96 4.84 10.24 5.57
N VAL A 97 5.22 9.12 4.98
CA VAL A 97 6.60 8.59 4.99
C VAL A 97 7.19 8.84 3.62
N SER A 98 8.21 9.66 3.54
CA SER A 98 8.85 9.99 2.26
C SER A 98 10.31 9.58 2.24
N ALA A 99 10.67 8.80 1.22
CA ALA A 99 12.05 8.57 0.80
C ALA A 99 12.19 9.05 -0.65
N SER A 100 12.71 10.26 -0.81
CA SER A 100 12.77 10.93 -2.11
C SER A 100 13.76 10.25 -3.07
N ALA A 101 13.65 10.59 -4.37
CA ALA A 101 14.56 10.08 -5.38
C ALA A 101 16.02 10.56 -5.19
N ALA A 102 16.24 11.63 -4.41
CA ALA A 102 17.56 12.15 -4.09
C ALA A 102 18.23 11.43 -2.91
N GLU A 103 17.47 10.65 -2.15
CA GLU A 103 17.97 9.91 -1.00
C GLU A 103 18.65 8.60 -1.40
N SER A 104 19.43 8.04 -0.46
CA SER A 104 20.14 6.79 -0.70
C SER A 104 19.17 5.63 -0.99
N ALA A 105 19.62 4.65 -1.77
CA ALA A 105 18.86 3.43 -2.03
C ALA A 105 18.48 2.69 -0.74
N SER A 106 19.31 2.78 0.30
CA SER A 106 19.03 2.17 1.61
C SER A 106 17.82 2.79 2.29
N LEU A 107 17.66 4.12 2.24
CA LEU A 107 16.48 4.81 2.79
C LEU A 107 15.22 4.48 1.99
N GLN A 108 15.33 4.47 0.66
CA GLN A 108 14.21 4.07 -0.20
C GLN A 108 13.81 2.60 0.03
N PHE A 109 14.78 1.74 0.35
CA PHE A 109 14.53 0.34 0.68
C PHE A 109 13.81 0.17 2.02
N ILE A 110 14.17 0.93 3.05
CA ILE A 110 13.59 0.81 4.40
C ILE A 110 12.21 1.49 4.49
N ALA A 111 11.94 2.53 3.72
CA ALA A 111 10.74 3.34 3.83
C ALA A 111 9.42 2.54 3.85
N PRO A 112 9.16 1.56 2.95
CA PRO A 112 7.92 0.79 2.98
C PRO A 112 7.79 -0.08 4.23
N TYR A 113 8.89 -0.60 4.75
CA TYR A 113 8.86 -1.38 6.00
C TYR A 113 8.55 -0.49 7.20
N SER A 114 9.12 0.71 7.26
CA SER A 114 8.83 1.70 8.30
C SER A 114 7.35 2.10 8.27
N GLY A 115 6.81 2.43 7.09
CA GLY A 115 5.39 2.75 6.93
C GLY A 115 4.48 1.58 7.30
N CYS A 116 4.86 0.35 6.96
CA CYS A 116 4.14 -0.84 7.35
C CYS A 116 4.08 -1.00 8.87
N THR A 117 5.21 -0.82 9.55
CA THR A 117 5.28 -0.91 11.02
C THR A 117 4.44 0.16 11.72
N MET A 118 4.39 1.37 11.15
CA MET A 118 3.48 2.41 11.66
C MET A 118 2.00 1.99 11.54
N GLY A 119 1.60 1.39 10.42
CA GLY A 119 0.25 0.86 10.25
C GLY A 119 -0.05 -0.32 11.19
N GLU A 120 0.92 -1.20 11.41
CA GLU A 120 0.79 -2.31 12.36
C GLU A 120 0.60 -1.82 13.79
N TYR A 121 1.23 -0.72 14.19
CA TYR A 121 1.02 -0.12 15.49
C TYR A 121 -0.47 0.20 15.76
N PHE A 122 -1.17 0.77 14.79
CA PHE A 122 -2.60 1.04 14.90
C PHE A 122 -3.41 -0.26 14.90
N ARG A 123 -3.08 -1.17 13.97
CA ARG A 123 -3.67 -2.51 13.93
C ARG A 123 -3.57 -3.20 15.28
N ASP A 124 -2.38 -3.18 15.91
CA ASP A 124 -2.11 -3.88 17.15
C ASP A 124 -2.83 -3.24 18.36
N ARG A 125 -3.42 -2.07 18.18
CA ARG A 125 -4.30 -1.38 19.15
C ARG A 125 -5.79 -1.55 18.85
N GLY A 126 -6.13 -2.30 17.81
CA GLY A 126 -7.52 -2.50 17.40
C GLY A 126 -8.10 -1.36 16.56
N GLU A 127 -7.24 -0.50 16.02
CA GLU A 127 -7.61 0.56 15.10
C GLU A 127 -7.39 0.10 13.67
N ASP A 128 -8.16 0.62 12.74
CA ASP A 128 -7.96 0.31 11.31
C ASP A 128 -6.90 1.22 10.70
N ALA A 129 -6.03 0.65 9.86
CA ALA A 129 -5.03 1.39 9.12
C ALA A 129 -5.08 1.08 7.62
N LEU A 130 -4.94 2.13 6.80
CA LEU A 130 -4.81 2.06 5.35
C LEU A 130 -3.38 2.46 4.97
N ILE A 131 -2.62 1.53 4.38
CA ILE A 131 -1.25 1.81 3.96
C ILE A 131 -1.20 1.86 2.43
N ILE A 132 -0.58 2.91 1.89
CA ILE A 132 -0.40 3.12 0.47
C ILE A 132 1.10 3.20 0.17
N TYR A 133 1.57 2.35 -0.74
CA TYR A 133 2.96 2.37 -1.22
C TYR A 133 3.01 2.97 -2.64
N ASP A 134 3.60 4.15 -2.78
CA ASP A 134 3.75 4.84 -4.07
C ASP A 134 5.24 5.10 -4.37
N ASP A 135 5.96 4.27 -5.15
CA ASP A 135 5.53 3.01 -5.72
C ASP A 135 6.52 1.87 -5.40
N LEU A 136 6.05 0.65 -5.42
CA LEU A 136 6.88 -0.53 -5.17
C LEU A 136 7.84 -0.86 -6.32
N SER A 137 7.62 -0.35 -7.52
CA SER A 137 8.59 -0.49 -8.63
C SER A 137 9.89 0.24 -8.31
N LYS A 138 9.81 1.44 -7.72
CA LYS A 138 11.01 2.17 -7.29
C LYS A 138 11.68 1.51 -6.10
N HIS A 139 10.91 0.89 -5.21
CA HIS A 139 11.44 0.04 -4.15
C HIS A 139 12.27 -1.12 -4.72
N ALA A 140 11.76 -1.79 -5.77
CA ALA A 140 12.50 -2.83 -6.47
C ALA A 140 13.80 -2.32 -7.11
N VAL A 141 13.78 -1.12 -7.71
CA VAL A 141 14.97 -0.48 -8.28
C VAL A 141 16.01 -0.16 -7.20
N ALA A 142 15.57 0.36 -6.05
CA ALA A 142 16.46 0.61 -4.91
C ALA A 142 17.11 -0.70 -4.42
N TYR A 143 16.35 -1.76 -4.31
CA TYR A 143 16.87 -3.08 -3.91
C TYR A 143 17.86 -3.65 -4.94
N ARG A 144 17.59 -3.48 -6.24
CA ARG A 144 18.52 -3.84 -7.31
C ARG A 144 19.85 -3.10 -7.15
N GLN A 145 19.80 -1.80 -6.89
CA GLN A 145 21.00 -0.97 -6.70
C GLN A 145 21.83 -1.47 -5.50
N ILE A 146 21.20 -1.74 -4.38
CA ILE A 146 21.87 -2.29 -3.19
C ILE A 146 22.51 -3.65 -3.51
N SER A 147 21.79 -4.54 -4.18
CA SER A 147 22.27 -5.88 -4.52
C SER A 147 23.47 -5.85 -5.45
N LEU A 148 23.49 -4.95 -6.43
CA LEU A 148 24.63 -4.75 -7.33
C LEU A 148 25.85 -4.20 -6.59
N LEU A 149 25.67 -3.25 -5.67
CA LEU A 149 26.74 -2.74 -4.82
C LEU A 149 27.35 -3.83 -3.92
N LEU A 150 26.51 -4.75 -3.44
CA LEU A 150 26.92 -5.92 -2.66
C LEU A 150 27.50 -7.06 -3.53
N LYS A 151 27.65 -6.84 -4.85
CA LYS A 151 28.18 -7.83 -5.82
C LYS A 151 27.37 -9.15 -5.81
N ARG A 152 26.10 -9.11 -5.51
CA ARG A 152 25.22 -10.28 -5.62
C ARG A 152 25.00 -10.62 -7.10
N PRO A 153 24.99 -11.91 -7.48
CA PRO A 153 24.79 -12.29 -8.87
C PRO A 153 23.43 -11.78 -9.38
N PRO A 154 23.41 -11.00 -10.47
CA PRO A 154 22.17 -10.47 -11.02
C PRO A 154 21.42 -11.54 -11.80
N GLY A 155 20.10 -11.51 -11.71
CA GLY A 155 19.19 -12.22 -12.60
C GLY A 155 18.79 -11.39 -13.81
N ARG A 156 17.59 -11.66 -14.35
CA ARG A 156 17.04 -10.93 -15.49
C ARG A 156 16.93 -9.44 -15.19
N GLU A 157 17.30 -8.60 -16.15
CA GLU A 157 17.31 -7.12 -16.04
C GLU A 157 18.12 -6.59 -14.85
N ALA A 158 19.15 -7.35 -14.44
CA ALA A 158 19.99 -7.06 -13.29
C ALA A 158 19.23 -7.02 -11.93
N PHE A 159 18.00 -7.51 -11.86
CA PHE A 159 17.30 -7.69 -10.60
C PHE A 159 17.84 -8.91 -9.85
N PRO A 160 17.93 -8.86 -8.53
CA PRO A 160 18.26 -10.04 -7.73
C PRO A 160 17.11 -11.07 -7.80
N GLY A 161 17.45 -12.36 -7.75
CA GLY A 161 16.47 -13.44 -7.90
C GLY A 161 15.39 -13.49 -6.83
N ASP A 162 15.64 -12.86 -5.67
CA ASP A 162 14.72 -12.79 -4.53
C ASP A 162 13.81 -11.54 -4.52
N ILE A 163 13.75 -10.79 -5.63
CA ILE A 163 12.92 -9.56 -5.73
C ILE A 163 11.44 -9.82 -5.41
N PHE A 164 10.92 -10.97 -5.84
CA PHE A 164 9.54 -11.32 -5.56
C PHE A 164 9.31 -11.57 -4.05
N TYR A 165 10.27 -12.19 -3.39
CA TYR A 165 10.22 -12.43 -1.96
C TYR A 165 10.26 -11.12 -1.15
N LEU A 166 10.97 -10.10 -1.65
CA LEU A 166 10.98 -8.77 -1.05
C LEU A 166 9.57 -8.19 -0.91
N HIS A 167 8.80 -8.22 -1.99
CA HIS A 167 7.44 -7.67 -2.00
C HIS A 167 6.45 -8.58 -1.29
N SER A 168 6.55 -9.89 -1.45
CA SER A 168 5.64 -10.83 -0.76
C SER A 168 5.75 -10.69 0.76
N ARG A 169 6.96 -10.59 1.32
CA ARG A 169 7.18 -10.33 2.75
C ARG A 169 6.52 -9.06 3.26
N LEU A 170 6.57 -7.99 2.46
CA LEU A 170 5.93 -6.72 2.82
C LEU A 170 4.40 -6.84 2.78
N LEU A 171 3.88 -7.44 1.73
CA LEU A 171 2.45 -7.54 1.49
C LEU A 171 1.75 -8.54 2.42
N GLU A 172 2.44 -9.60 2.81
CA GLU A 172 1.91 -10.59 3.78
C GLU A 172 1.66 -9.99 5.18
N ARG A 173 2.22 -8.84 5.49
CA ARG A 173 1.98 -8.12 6.75
C ARG A 173 0.59 -7.49 6.82
N ALA A 174 -0.07 -7.27 5.67
CA ALA A 174 -1.46 -6.84 5.64
C ALA A 174 -2.38 -8.03 5.93
N ALA A 175 -3.09 -7.97 7.03
CA ALA A 175 -3.99 -9.02 7.47
C ALA A 175 -5.07 -8.47 8.39
N ARG A 176 -6.21 -9.14 8.40
CA ARG A 176 -7.21 -8.99 9.46
C ARG A 176 -6.92 -10.04 10.52
N VAL A 177 -6.60 -9.59 11.72
CA VAL A 177 -6.27 -10.47 12.84
C VAL A 177 -7.55 -10.98 13.50
N ASN A 178 -7.56 -12.24 13.97
CA ASN A 178 -8.68 -12.80 14.69
C ASN A 178 -8.89 -12.06 16.01
N PRO A 179 -10.11 -11.61 16.34
CA PRO A 179 -10.42 -10.92 17.59
C PRO A 179 -10.04 -11.70 18.86
N ASP A 180 -10.03 -13.02 18.78
CA ASP A 180 -9.68 -13.88 19.91
C ASP A 180 -8.18 -13.96 20.18
N TYR A 181 -7.35 -13.58 19.22
CA TYR A 181 -5.89 -13.67 19.31
C TYR A 181 -5.24 -12.37 19.81
N VAL A 182 -5.74 -11.25 19.35
CA VAL A 182 -5.33 -9.93 19.81
C VAL A 182 -6.57 -9.06 19.81
N GLU A 183 -6.76 -8.27 20.83
CA GLU A 183 -7.91 -7.38 20.93
C GLU A 183 -8.06 -6.49 19.67
N ARG A 184 -8.63 -7.06 18.62
CA ARG A 184 -9.21 -6.45 17.40
C ARG A 184 -8.27 -5.63 16.51
N PHE A 185 -7.70 -6.24 15.49
CA PHE A 185 -6.85 -5.53 14.53
C PHE A 185 -7.31 -5.68 13.07
N THR A 186 -7.36 -4.57 12.37
CA THR A 186 -7.64 -4.59 10.92
C THR A 186 -6.70 -3.62 10.22
N THR A 187 -5.82 -4.15 9.38
CA THR A 187 -4.97 -3.33 8.51
C THR A 187 -5.38 -3.56 7.06
N VAL A 188 -5.62 -2.49 6.33
CA VAL A 188 -5.79 -2.51 4.88
C VAL A 188 -4.54 -1.95 4.25
N SER A 189 -3.94 -2.69 3.34
CA SER A 189 -2.76 -2.24 2.60
C SER A 189 -3.12 -1.98 1.15
N TYR A 190 -2.90 -0.77 0.69
CA TYR A 190 -2.91 -0.40 -0.72
C TYR A 190 -1.48 -0.44 -1.25
N THR A 191 -1.27 -1.18 -2.31
CA THR A 191 0.01 -1.22 -2.99
C THR A 191 -0.11 -0.66 -4.38
N HIS A 192 0.77 0.25 -4.69
CA HIS A 192 0.87 0.89 -5.98
C HIS A 192 2.06 0.29 -6.72
N LEU A 193 1.81 -0.68 -7.56
CA LEU A 193 2.84 -1.23 -8.44
C LEU A 193 2.68 -0.61 -9.83
N ARG A 194 3.78 -0.14 -10.35
CA ARG A 194 3.88 0.15 -11.78
C ARG A 194 3.88 -1.17 -12.52
N ALA A 195 3.06 -1.28 -13.56
CA ALA A 195 3.21 -2.39 -14.47
C ALA A 195 4.64 -2.36 -15.02
N HIS A 196 5.45 -3.33 -14.63
CA HIS A 196 6.62 -3.65 -15.43
C HIS A 196 6.10 -4.12 -16.78
N GLU A 197 6.56 -3.49 -17.83
CA GLU A 197 6.41 -4.04 -19.16
C GLU A 197 6.78 -5.52 -19.06
N THR A 198 5.80 -6.38 -19.28
CA THR A 198 6.06 -7.81 -19.43
C THR A 198 6.96 -7.89 -20.66
N VAL A 199 8.24 -8.09 -20.40
CA VAL A 199 9.20 -8.32 -21.45
C VAL A 199 8.73 -9.57 -22.20
N ARG A 200 8.33 -9.36 -23.46
CA ARG A 200 8.06 -10.40 -24.42
C ARG A 200 9.28 -11.28 -24.65
#